data_3b3acc0811cfd5854b28efd2020f37aa
#
_entry.id   3b3acc0811cfd5854b28efd2020f37aa
#
_cell.length_a   1.000
_cell.length_b   1.000
_cell.length_c   1.000
_cell.angle_alpha   90.00
_cell.angle_beta   90.00
_cell.angle_gamma   90.00
#
_symmetry.space_group_name_H-M   'P 1'
#
loop_
_entity.id
_entity.type
_entity.pdbx_description
1 polymer ?
#
loop_
_entity_poly.entity_id
_entity_poly.type
_entity_poly.pdbx_seq_one_letter_code
_entity_poly.pdbx_strand_id
1 'polypeptide(L)'
;MKRIELFCLFLAGVLVCNSSDAASPRRRPDANSKPSGGMVEKPYSGNVFRFLDAQSTIPHEKMASYVQKMRWATILPFEVQAVPAAKSASNGCKVAETLISESRVGAGIVIVDDPASTQCIDYREANWAVLNLAFLKKDNPSLEKLEQRAIKILWIAAARVLGAGYSNHMISVLKPFRTLKELDRNPATKPSPDGFNAMLENAKAYGITTITISSYRTACRNGWAPAPTNAYQQAIWDEMK
;
A
#
# COMPACT_ATOMS: atom_id res chain seq x y z
N MET A 1 54.49 17.44 41.50
CA MET A 1 55.31 16.25 41.83
C MET A 1 54.61 15.02 41.24
N LYS A 2 55.39 14.31 40.40
CA LYS A 2 55.24 12.93 39.85
C LYS A 2 53.97 12.56 39.07
N ARG A 3 54.15 12.60 37.75
CA ARG A 3 53.40 11.84 36.72
C ARG A 3 53.55 10.35 36.99
N ILE A 4 52.47 9.60 36.81
CA ILE A 4 52.52 8.16 36.57
C ILE A 4 51.74 7.93 35.27
N GLU A 5 52.50 7.61 34.21
CA GLU A 5 51.96 7.10 32.93
C GLU A 5 51.68 5.62 33.11
N LEU A 6 50.44 5.22 32.85
CA LEU A 6 50.08 3.79 32.78
C LEU A 6 49.80 3.45 31.33
N PHE A 7 50.77 2.77 30.71
CA PHE A 7 50.67 2.14 29.40
C PHE A 7 49.78 0.88 29.51
N CYS A 8 48.59 0.90 28.94
CA CYS A 8 47.85 -0.32 28.70
C CYS A 8 47.99 -0.74 27.25
N LEU A 9 48.81 -1.74 27.01
CA LEU A 9 48.88 -2.51 25.77
C LEU A 9 47.54 -3.27 25.62
N PHE A 10 46.72 -2.91 24.64
CA PHE A 10 45.65 -3.77 24.18
C PHE A 10 46.13 -4.62 23.01
N LEU A 11 46.32 -5.92 23.29
CA LEU A 11 46.46 -6.95 22.28
C LEU A 11 45.20 -7.01 21.44
N ALA A 12 45.32 -6.71 20.14
CA ALA A 12 44.31 -6.95 19.14
C ALA A 12 44.23 -8.47 18.87
N GLY A 13 43.30 -9.14 19.53
CA GLY A 13 42.86 -10.47 19.15
C GLY A 13 41.96 -10.39 17.93
N VAL A 14 42.50 -10.69 16.74
CA VAL A 14 41.71 -10.90 15.54
C VAL A 14 40.96 -12.22 15.68
N LEU A 15 39.70 -12.16 16.10
CA LEU A 15 38.78 -13.28 16.02
C LEU A 15 38.24 -13.34 14.56
N VAL A 16 38.90 -14.20 13.77
CA VAL A 16 38.32 -14.58 12.46
C VAL A 16 37.14 -15.49 12.73
N CYS A 17 35.95 -14.91 12.79
CA CYS A 17 34.73 -15.68 12.69
C CYS A 17 34.56 -16.12 11.23
N ASN A 18 35.04 -17.34 10.94
CA ASN A 18 34.59 -18.07 9.76
C ASN A 18 33.10 -18.43 9.95
N SER A 19 32.21 -17.52 9.62
CA SER A 19 30.82 -17.86 9.33
C SER A 19 30.80 -18.55 7.96
N SER A 20 30.88 -19.89 8.01
CA SER A 20 30.44 -20.72 6.88
C SER A 20 28.95 -20.48 6.70
N ASP A 21 28.59 -19.44 5.94
CA ASP A 21 27.30 -19.30 5.33
C ASP A 21 27.13 -20.51 4.39
N ALA A 22 26.53 -21.56 4.94
CA ALA A 22 25.93 -22.60 4.13
C ALA A 22 24.78 -21.94 3.37
N ALA A 23 25.11 -21.32 2.24
CA ALA A 23 24.14 -20.83 1.28
C ALA A 23 23.19 -22.00 0.98
N SER A 24 21.96 -21.91 1.50
CA SER A 24 20.88 -22.81 1.12
C SER A 24 20.91 -22.94 -0.40
N PRO A 25 20.98 -24.13 -0.97
CA PRO A 25 21.07 -24.28 -2.40
C PRO A 25 19.83 -23.60 -2.98
N ARG A 26 20.02 -22.44 -3.64
CA ARG A 26 18.97 -21.82 -4.45
C ARG A 26 18.53 -22.93 -5.40
N ARG A 27 17.32 -23.49 -5.18
CA ARG A 27 16.69 -24.40 -6.14
C ARG A 27 16.75 -23.68 -7.47
N ARG A 28 17.60 -24.18 -8.38
CA ARG A 28 17.54 -23.75 -9.78
C ARG A 28 16.11 -23.97 -10.20
N PRO A 29 15.44 -22.99 -10.82
CA PRO A 29 14.14 -23.22 -11.41
C PRO A 29 14.31 -24.43 -12.31
N ASP A 30 13.50 -25.47 -12.07
CA ASP A 30 13.51 -26.65 -12.93
C ASP A 30 13.37 -26.16 -14.36
N ALA A 31 14.36 -26.47 -15.20
CA ALA A 31 14.39 -26.06 -16.61
C ALA A 31 13.16 -26.57 -17.39
N ASN A 32 12.36 -27.42 -16.77
CA ASN A 32 11.10 -27.98 -17.27
C ASN A 32 9.84 -27.32 -16.65
N SER A 33 9.96 -26.27 -15.82
CA SER A 33 8.76 -25.61 -15.35
C SER A 33 8.10 -24.85 -16.50
N LYS A 34 6.97 -25.37 -16.98
CA LYS A 34 6.16 -24.70 -18.00
C LYS A 34 5.83 -23.27 -17.53
N PRO A 35 5.92 -22.26 -18.40
CA PRO A 35 5.59 -20.88 -18.03
C PRO A 35 4.21 -20.80 -17.36
N SER A 36 4.09 -20.01 -16.30
CA SER A 36 2.83 -19.90 -15.53
C SER A 36 1.74 -19.10 -16.22
N GLY A 37 2.06 -18.40 -17.31
CA GLY A 37 1.14 -17.48 -17.99
C GLY A 37 0.87 -16.18 -17.22
N GLY A 38 1.64 -15.90 -16.16
CA GLY A 38 1.47 -14.74 -15.29
C GLY A 38 0.51 -14.98 -14.12
N MET A 39 0.36 -13.97 -13.28
CA MET A 39 -0.59 -13.96 -12.18
C MET A 39 -1.91 -13.34 -12.65
N VAL A 40 -3.01 -13.93 -12.23
CA VAL A 40 -4.36 -13.43 -12.52
C VAL A 40 -5.17 -13.36 -11.24
N GLU A 41 -6.13 -12.46 -11.25
CA GLU A 41 -7.04 -12.25 -10.14
C GLU A 41 -8.41 -12.86 -10.47
N LYS A 42 -8.99 -13.57 -9.49
CA LYS A 42 -10.36 -14.07 -9.60
C LYS A 42 -11.35 -12.90 -9.56
N PRO A 43 -12.40 -12.89 -10.40
CA PRO A 43 -13.46 -11.89 -10.31
C PRO A 43 -13.98 -11.78 -8.88
N TYR A 44 -13.99 -10.56 -8.35
CA TYR A 44 -14.37 -10.27 -6.98
C TYR A 44 -15.76 -9.61 -6.94
N SER A 45 -16.65 -10.12 -6.10
CA SER A 45 -18.04 -9.68 -5.98
C SER A 45 -18.41 -9.11 -4.59
N GLY A 46 -17.47 -9.12 -3.64
CA GLY A 46 -17.68 -8.58 -2.29
C GLY A 46 -17.57 -7.05 -2.21
N ASN A 47 -17.61 -6.52 -1.00
CA ASN A 47 -17.40 -5.10 -0.76
C ASN A 47 -15.96 -4.69 -1.02
N VAL A 48 -15.78 -3.49 -1.56
CA VAL A 48 -14.47 -2.91 -1.89
C VAL A 48 -14.12 -1.76 -0.93
N PHE A 49 -12.83 -1.48 -0.83
CA PHE A 49 -12.34 -0.22 -0.29
C PHE A 49 -12.10 0.74 -1.45
N ARG A 50 -12.79 1.88 -1.48
CA ARG A 50 -12.74 2.79 -2.62
C ARG A 50 -11.98 4.08 -2.32
N PHE A 51 -11.08 4.44 -3.21
CA PHE A 51 -10.45 5.76 -3.26
C PHE A 51 -11.18 6.61 -4.30
N LEU A 52 -11.80 7.71 -3.87
CA LEU A 52 -12.47 8.67 -4.73
C LEU A 52 -11.49 9.80 -5.06
N ASP A 53 -10.97 9.81 -6.25
CA ASP A 53 -9.96 10.75 -6.71
C ASP A 53 -10.60 12.03 -7.23
N ALA A 54 -10.80 12.99 -6.31
CA ALA A 54 -11.42 14.29 -6.55
C ALA A 54 -10.39 15.45 -6.60
N GLN A 55 -9.12 15.13 -6.78
CA GLN A 55 -8.01 16.09 -6.85
C GLN A 55 -7.48 16.23 -8.29
N SER A 56 -6.68 17.26 -8.55
CA SER A 56 -6.10 17.51 -9.87
C SER A 56 -4.57 17.63 -9.85
N THR A 57 -3.94 17.42 -8.70
CA THR A 57 -2.49 17.65 -8.51
C THR A 57 -1.65 16.50 -9.04
N ILE A 58 -2.08 15.26 -8.81
CA ILE A 58 -1.40 14.05 -9.27
C ILE A 58 -2.25 13.42 -10.37
N PRO A 59 -1.69 13.06 -11.53
CA PRO A 59 -2.43 12.40 -12.59
C PRO A 59 -3.16 11.15 -12.08
N HIS A 60 -4.41 10.96 -12.51
CA HIS A 60 -5.26 9.84 -12.07
C HIS A 60 -4.60 8.48 -12.30
N GLU A 61 -3.90 8.30 -13.42
CA GLU A 61 -3.20 7.06 -13.76
C GLU A 61 -2.10 6.73 -12.73
N LYS A 62 -1.44 7.76 -12.17
CA LYS A 62 -0.48 7.57 -11.09
C LYS A 62 -1.15 7.17 -9.79
N MET A 63 -2.29 7.82 -9.44
CA MET A 63 -3.10 7.42 -8.28
C MET A 63 -3.58 5.98 -8.43
N ALA A 64 -4.07 5.59 -9.60
CA ALA A 64 -4.46 4.22 -9.91
C ALA A 64 -3.30 3.23 -9.73
N SER A 65 -2.11 3.59 -10.20
CA SER A 65 -0.89 2.78 -10.00
C SER A 65 -0.54 2.60 -8.52
N TYR A 66 -0.68 3.64 -7.69
CA TYR A 66 -0.41 3.55 -6.26
C TYR A 66 -1.42 2.65 -5.55
N VAL A 67 -2.71 2.83 -5.84
CA VAL A 67 -3.78 2.00 -5.28
C VAL A 67 -3.63 0.54 -5.74
N GLN A 68 -3.23 0.29 -6.99
CA GLN A 68 -2.95 -1.05 -7.48
C GLN A 68 -1.80 -1.72 -6.74
N LYS A 69 -0.72 -0.99 -6.43
CA LYS A 69 0.38 -1.51 -5.59
C LYS A 69 -0.08 -1.83 -4.17
N MET A 70 -0.98 -1.01 -3.60
CA MET A 70 -1.59 -1.27 -2.29
C MET A 70 -2.46 -2.53 -2.34
N ARG A 71 -3.28 -2.69 -3.37
CA ARG A 71 -4.11 -3.88 -3.62
C ARG A 71 -3.27 -5.16 -3.64
N TRP A 72 -2.17 -5.17 -4.39
CA TRP A 72 -1.27 -6.32 -4.48
C TRP A 72 -0.54 -6.61 -3.16
N ALA A 73 -0.17 -5.58 -2.42
CA ALA A 73 0.54 -5.73 -1.15
C ALA A 73 -0.35 -6.27 -0.02
N THR A 74 -1.64 -5.92 -0.02
CA THR A 74 -2.60 -6.32 1.02
C THR A 74 -3.49 -7.47 0.63
N ILE A 75 -3.60 -7.77 -0.68
CA ILE A 75 -4.65 -8.65 -1.23
C ILE A 75 -6.07 -8.19 -0.84
N LEU A 76 -6.25 -6.91 -0.52
CA LEU A 76 -7.56 -6.30 -0.31
C LEU A 76 -8.08 -5.71 -1.63
N PRO A 77 -9.40 -5.71 -1.88
CA PRO A 77 -10.02 -5.17 -3.09
C PRO A 77 -10.03 -3.63 -3.06
N PHE A 78 -8.86 -3.00 -3.12
CA PHE A 78 -8.71 -1.57 -3.26
C PHE A 78 -9.04 -1.16 -4.70
N GLU A 79 -9.92 -0.18 -4.85
CA GLU A 79 -10.29 0.41 -6.14
C GLU A 79 -10.11 1.92 -6.09
N VAL A 80 -9.83 2.54 -7.23
CA VAL A 80 -9.80 4.00 -7.37
C VAL A 80 -10.78 4.40 -8.45
N GLN A 81 -11.51 5.46 -8.18
CA GLN A 81 -12.50 6.04 -9.09
C GLN A 81 -12.24 7.53 -9.24
N ALA A 82 -12.05 7.99 -10.47
CA ALA A 82 -12.02 9.41 -10.77
C ALA A 82 -13.42 10.01 -10.57
N VAL A 83 -13.48 11.12 -9.88
CA VAL A 83 -14.72 11.88 -9.65
C VAL A 83 -14.46 13.36 -9.93
N PRO A 84 -15.51 14.17 -10.18
CA PRO A 84 -15.33 15.60 -10.39
C PRO A 84 -14.51 16.24 -9.24
N ALA A 85 -13.56 17.10 -9.60
CA ALA A 85 -12.67 17.72 -8.63
C ALA A 85 -13.46 18.50 -7.57
N ALA A 86 -13.23 18.15 -6.31
CA ALA A 86 -13.82 18.83 -5.17
C ALA A 86 -12.95 20.02 -4.78
N LYS A 87 -13.52 21.22 -4.84
CA LYS A 87 -12.82 22.48 -4.53
C LYS A 87 -12.58 22.69 -3.03
N SER A 88 -13.22 21.88 -2.17
CA SER A 88 -13.05 21.96 -0.72
C SER A 88 -13.26 20.61 -0.08
N ALA A 89 -12.69 20.42 1.13
CA ALA A 89 -12.90 19.24 1.93
C ALA A 89 -14.40 18.99 2.22
N SER A 90 -15.20 20.07 2.42
CA SER A 90 -16.63 19.96 2.63
C SER A 90 -17.37 19.43 1.38
N ASN A 91 -16.97 19.84 0.17
CA ASN A 91 -17.52 19.29 -1.07
C ASN A 91 -17.08 17.83 -1.26
N GLY A 92 -15.84 17.49 -0.88
CA GLY A 92 -15.35 16.12 -0.84
C GLY A 92 -16.20 15.22 0.07
N CYS A 93 -16.60 15.71 1.25
CA CYS A 93 -17.50 14.98 2.15
C CYS A 93 -18.84 14.65 1.48
N LYS A 94 -19.49 15.61 0.79
CA LYS A 94 -20.74 15.38 0.09
C LYS A 94 -20.61 14.34 -1.03
N VAL A 95 -19.50 14.39 -1.77
CA VAL A 95 -19.19 13.39 -2.80
C VAL A 95 -19.02 12.01 -2.15
N ALA A 96 -18.33 11.94 -0.99
CA ALA A 96 -18.14 10.69 -0.26
C ALA A 96 -19.46 10.09 0.21
N GLU A 97 -20.32 10.90 0.84
CA GLU A 97 -21.62 10.46 1.36
C GLU A 97 -22.48 9.84 0.24
N THR A 98 -22.45 10.43 -0.95
CA THR A 98 -23.18 9.91 -2.12
C THR A 98 -22.59 8.58 -2.61
N LEU A 99 -21.27 8.47 -2.70
CA LEU A 99 -20.61 7.33 -3.34
C LEU A 99 -20.35 6.16 -2.38
N ILE A 100 -20.20 6.42 -1.08
CA ILE A 100 -20.08 5.36 -0.05
C ILE A 100 -21.44 4.69 0.19
N SER A 101 -22.55 5.38 -0.07
CA SER A 101 -23.89 4.79 -0.07
C SER A 101 -24.14 3.84 -1.25
N GLU A 102 -23.26 3.83 -2.26
CA GLU A 102 -23.37 2.88 -3.36
C GLU A 102 -23.20 1.43 -2.89
N SER A 103 -23.88 0.52 -3.56
CA SER A 103 -23.73 -0.91 -3.31
C SER A 103 -22.28 -1.34 -3.51
N ARG A 104 -21.79 -2.20 -2.61
CA ARG A 104 -20.44 -2.79 -2.64
C ARG A 104 -19.30 -1.87 -2.16
N VAL A 105 -19.55 -0.70 -1.61
CA VAL A 105 -18.52 0.09 -0.94
C VAL A 105 -18.60 -0.17 0.57
N GLY A 106 -17.62 -0.86 1.13
CA GLY A 106 -17.56 -1.12 2.57
C GLY A 106 -16.86 0.01 3.34
N ALA A 107 -15.82 0.59 2.72
CA ALA A 107 -15.04 1.68 3.30
C ALA A 107 -14.37 2.50 2.19
N GLY A 108 -13.89 3.71 2.50
CA GLY A 108 -13.24 4.51 1.47
C GLY A 108 -12.52 5.77 1.94
N ILE A 109 -11.87 6.42 0.98
CA ILE A 109 -11.17 7.69 1.16
C ILE A 109 -11.53 8.59 -0.02
N VAL A 110 -11.91 9.83 0.28
CA VAL A 110 -12.01 10.89 -0.73
C VAL A 110 -10.73 11.69 -0.73
N ILE A 111 -10.12 11.85 -1.90
CA ILE A 111 -8.87 12.59 -2.07
C ILE A 111 -9.21 13.95 -2.69
N VAL A 112 -8.90 15.01 -1.97
CA VAL A 112 -9.18 16.39 -2.38
C VAL A 112 -7.90 17.24 -2.45
N ASP A 113 -8.01 18.42 -3.04
CA ASP A 113 -6.94 19.41 -3.08
C ASP A 113 -7.48 20.76 -2.56
N ASP A 114 -7.66 20.87 -1.24
CA ASP A 114 -8.24 22.03 -0.57
C ASP A 114 -7.14 22.87 0.12
N PRO A 115 -6.70 23.99 -0.49
CA PRO A 115 -5.67 24.85 0.09
C PRO A 115 -6.12 25.59 1.36
N ALA A 116 -7.42 25.71 1.60
CA ALA A 116 -7.96 26.39 2.78
C ALA A 116 -7.92 25.49 4.03
N SER A 117 -7.88 24.15 3.85
CA SER A 117 -7.84 23.22 4.96
C SER A 117 -6.43 23.05 5.52
N THR A 118 -6.32 23.06 6.84
CA THR A 118 -5.07 22.80 7.57
C THR A 118 -4.84 21.33 7.89
N GLN A 119 -5.86 20.50 7.71
CA GLN A 119 -5.79 19.06 8.01
C GLN A 119 -5.29 18.26 6.81
N CYS A 120 -4.42 17.29 7.06
CA CYS A 120 -3.97 16.34 6.04
C CYS A 120 -4.98 15.20 5.85
N ILE A 121 -5.48 14.64 6.93
CA ILE A 121 -6.48 13.58 6.94
C ILE A 121 -7.56 13.94 7.94
N ASP A 122 -8.80 13.90 7.51
CA ASP A 122 -9.98 14.13 8.34
C ASP A 122 -10.83 12.85 8.37
N TYR A 123 -10.85 12.18 9.51
CA TYR A 123 -11.66 10.98 9.73
C TYR A 123 -13.08 11.40 10.10
N ARG A 124 -14.07 11.07 9.28
CA ARG A 124 -15.45 11.51 9.46
C ARG A 124 -16.29 10.47 10.17
N GLU A 125 -16.31 9.26 9.64
CA GLU A 125 -17.04 8.13 10.21
C GLU A 125 -16.09 6.94 10.35
N ALA A 126 -16.60 5.86 10.93
CA ALA A 126 -15.80 4.67 11.18
C ALA A 126 -15.17 4.07 9.89
N ASN A 127 -15.84 4.25 8.74
CA ASN A 127 -15.48 3.58 7.50
C ASN A 127 -14.98 4.51 6.38
N TRP A 128 -14.82 5.83 6.62
CA TRP A 128 -14.28 6.71 5.58
C TRP A 128 -13.53 7.94 6.12
N ALA A 129 -12.71 8.55 5.27
CA ALA A 129 -11.94 9.75 5.58
C ALA A 129 -11.79 10.65 4.35
N VAL A 130 -11.50 11.92 4.58
CA VAL A 130 -11.05 12.88 3.56
C VAL A 130 -9.55 13.04 3.67
N LEU A 131 -8.85 12.86 2.55
CA LEU A 131 -7.41 13.08 2.42
C LEU A 131 -7.17 14.35 1.60
N ASN A 132 -6.41 15.29 2.14
CA ASN A 132 -6.13 16.56 1.49
C ASN A 132 -4.68 16.64 0.99
N LEU A 133 -4.47 16.60 -0.32
CA LEU A 133 -3.15 16.70 -0.94
C LEU A 133 -2.56 18.11 -0.88
N ALA A 134 -3.39 19.17 -0.77
CA ALA A 134 -2.88 20.55 -0.64
C ALA A 134 -1.98 20.71 0.60
N PHE A 135 -2.26 19.96 1.68
CA PHE A 135 -1.40 19.92 2.85
C PHE A 135 0.04 19.51 2.52
N LEU A 136 0.21 18.55 1.61
CA LEU A 136 1.51 18.00 1.24
C LEU A 136 2.35 18.95 0.38
N LYS A 137 1.74 20.02 -0.15
CA LYS A 137 2.37 21.02 -1.03
C LYS A 137 2.89 22.25 -0.29
N LYS A 138 2.65 22.40 1.01
CA LYS A 138 2.92 23.63 1.79
C LYS A 138 4.35 24.16 1.73
N ASP A 139 5.33 23.31 1.49
CA ASP A 139 6.74 23.65 1.36
C ASP A 139 7.25 23.63 -0.09
N ASN A 140 6.34 23.69 -1.07
CA ASN A 140 6.64 23.64 -2.50
C ASN A 140 7.60 22.49 -2.89
N PRO A 141 7.25 21.23 -2.59
CA PRO A 141 8.11 20.09 -2.88
C PRO A 141 8.23 19.84 -4.39
N SER A 142 9.31 19.16 -4.81
CA SER A 142 9.35 18.58 -6.15
C SER A 142 8.21 17.59 -6.36
N LEU A 143 7.84 17.33 -7.63
CA LEU A 143 6.78 16.37 -7.96
C LEU A 143 7.09 14.98 -7.36
N GLU A 144 8.33 14.52 -7.48
CA GLU A 144 8.76 13.23 -6.91
C GLU A 144 8.55 13.18 -5.39
N LYS A 145 8.92 14.24 -4.69
CA LYS A 145 8.72 14.34 -3.23
C LYS A 145 7.25 14.37 -2.86
N LEU A 146 6.43 15.08 -3.64
CA LEU A 146 4.99 15.09 -3.45
C LEU A 146 4.38 13.70 -3.64
N GLU A 147 4.79 12.97 -4.67
CA GLU A 147 4.35 11.61 -4.94
C GLU A 147 4.75 10.65 -3.81
N GLN A 148 5.99 10.75 -3.29
CA GLN A 148 6.43 9.96 -2.14
C GLN A 148 5.60 10.24 -0.88
N ARG A 149 5.27 11.50 -0.62
CA ARG A 149 4.36 11.87 0.48
C ARG A 149 2.96 11.32 0.26
N ALA A 150 2.43 11.45 -0.96
CA ALA A 150 1.09 10.97 -1.30
C ALA A 150 0.96 9.45 -1.07
N ILE A 151 1.94 8.66 -1.50
CA ILE A 151 1.95 7.21 -1.26
C ILE A 151 1.91 6.89 0.24
N LYS A 152 2.72 7.57 1.05
CA LYS A 152 2.75 7.37 2.50
C LYS A 152 1.40 7.70 3.14
N ILE A 153 0.82 8.84 2.76
CA ILE A 153 -0.46 9.29 3.33
C ILE A 153 -1.63 8.42 2.89
N LEU A 154 -1.64 7.93 1.65
CA LEU A 154 -2.62 6.93 1.21
C LEU A 154 -2.60 5.68 2.09
N TRP A 155 -1.40 5.16 2.39
CA TRP A 155 -1.25 4.03 3.30
C TRP A 155 -1.73 4.34 4.71
N ILE A 156 -1.34 5.50 5.26
CA ILE A 156 -1.75 5.92 6.61
C ILE A 156 -3.26 6.05 6.68
N ALA A 157 -3.88 6.73 5.71
CA ALA A 157 -5.31 6.94 5.69
C ALA A 157 -6.08 5.61 5.56
N ALA A 158 -5.70 4.75 4.61
CA ALA A 158 -6.34 3.45 4.42
C ALA A 158 -6.18 2.55 5.65
N ALA A 159 -4.99 2.49 6.24
CA ALA A 159 -4.73 1.70 7.42
C ALA A 159 -5.58 2.18 8.62
N ARG A 160 -5.70 3.49 8.81
CA ARG A 160 -6.50 4.07 9.89
C ARG A 160 -7.99 3.86 9.70
N VAL A 161 -8.53 4.02 8.49
CA VAL A 161 -9.94 3.70 8.18
C VAL A 161 -10.21 2.22 8.41
N LEU A 162 -9.25 1.35 8.10
CA LEU A 162 -9.32 -0.08 8.39
C LEU A 162 -8.88 -0.43 9.83
N GLY A 163 -8.89 0.53 10.76
CA GLY A 163 -8.71 0.30 12.18
C GLY A 163 -7.29 -0.06 12.64
N ALA A 164 -6.28 0.01 11.76
CA ALA A 164 -4.90 -0.18 12.18
C ALA A 164 -4.42 0.99 13.04
N GLY A 165 -3.83 0.70 14.19
CA GLY A 165 -3.25 1.70 15.10
C GLY A 165 -1.98 2.34 14.55
N TYR A 166 -1.50 3.37 15.24
CA TYR A 166 -0.15 3.86 15.03
C TYR A 166 0.89 2.79 15.41
N SER A 167 2.02 2.80 14.73
CA SER A 167 3.10 1.85 14.96
C SER A 167 4.41 2.61 15.18
N ASN A 168 5.14 2.27 16.24
CA ASN A 168 6.48 2.78 16.48
C ASN A 168 7.56 1.94 15.76
N HIS A 169 7.17 0.93 14.99
CA HIS A 169 8.09 0.09 14.26
C HIS A 169 8.86 0.89 13.20
N MET A 170 10.19 0.75 13.15
CA MET A 170 11.05 1.56 12.27
C MET A 170 10.72 1.43 10.79
N ILE A 171 10.22 0.27 10.37
CA ILE A 171 9.84 -0.02 8.97
C ILE A 171 8.35 0.18 8.69
N SER A 172 7.63 0.92 9.55
CA SER A 172 6.20 1.19 9.36
C SER A 172 5.95 2.64 8.93
N VAL A 173 5.15 2.81 7.88
CA VAL A 173 4.63 4.11 7.49
C VAL A 173 3.64 4.66 8.52
N LEU A 174 3.05 3.79 9.36
CA LEU A 174 2.06 4.16 10.40
C LEU A 174 2.67 4.87 11.62
N LYS A 175 3.95 5.23 11.54
CA LYS A 175 4.60 6.03 12.57
C LYS A 175 3.90 7.41 12.66
N PRO A 176 3.55 7.89 13.87
CA PRO A 176 2.97 9.21 14.02
C PRO A 176 3.89 10.30 13.47
N PHE A 177 3.32 11.29 12.81
CA PHE A 177 4.02 12.49 12.36
C PHE A 177 3.18 13.74 12.66
N ARG A 178 3.84 14.83 12.97
CA ARG A 178 3.21 16.15 13.21
C ARG A 178 3.56 17.16 12.12
N THR A 179 4.65 16.92 11.42
CA THR A 179 5.18 17.81 10.39
C THR A 179 5.54 17.06 9.12
N LEU A 180 5.51 17.74 7.97
CA LEU A 180 5.97 17.17 6.69
C LEU A 180 7.41 16.68 6.76
N LYS A 181 8.26 17.39 7.55
CA LYS A 181 9.66 16.98 7.76
C LYS A 181 9.78 15.62 8.47
N GLU A 182 8.89 15.33 9.41
CA GLU A 182 8.84 14.02 10.08
C GLU A 182 8.33 12.93 9.13
N LEU A 183 7.29 13.23 8.33
CA LEU A 183 6.80 12.33 7.28
C LEU A 183 7.91 12.01 6.27
N ASP A 184 8.67 13.01 5.84
CA ASP A 184 9.78 12.84 4.88
C ASP A 184 10.91 12.00 5.45
N ARG A 185 11.25 12.17 6.73
CA ARG A 185 12.30 11.40 7.42
C ARG A 185 11.95 9.94 7.63
N ASN A 186 10.67 9.59 7.62
CA ASN A 186 10.28 8.18 7.72
C ASN A 186 10.63 7.45 6.41
N PRO A 187 11.59 6.49 6.42
CA PRO A 187 11.97 5.77 5.21
C PRO A 187 10.92 4.77 4.74
N ALA A 188 9.99 4.39 5.63
CA ALA A 188 8.96 3.41 5.32
C ALA A 188 7.92 3.99 4.36
N THR A 189 7.51 3.18 3.39
CA THR A 189 6.49 3.51 2.39
C THR A 189 5.24 2.65 2.49
N LYS A 190 5.20 1.70 3.43
CA LYS A 190 4.08 0.79 3.66
C LYS A 190 3.97 0.43 5.15
N PRO A 191 2.82 -0.11 5.62
CA PRO A 191 2.67 -0.62 6.97
C PRO A 191 3.65 -1.74 7.31
N SER A 192 3.93 -1.94 8.60
CA SER A 192 4.58 -3.15 9.13
C SER A 192 3.66 -4.37 8.99
N PRO A 193 4.18 -5.61 9.14
CA PRO A 193 3.35 -6.81 9.11
C PRO A 193 2.15 -6.75 10.06
N ASP A 194 2.33 -6.26 11.28
CA ASP A 194 1.24 -6.10 12.24
C ASP A 194 0.17 -5.11 11.77
N GLY A 195 0.61 -4.01 11.13
CA GLY A 195 -0.31 -3.05 10.51
C GLY A 195 -1.11 -3.68 9.37
N PHE A 196 -0.48 -4.49 8.52
CA PHE A 196 -1.18 -5.24 7.49
C PHE A 196 -2.20 -6.23 8.06
N ASN A 197 -1.82 -7.00 9.07
CA ASN A 197 -2.71 -7.96 9.73
C ASN A 197 -3.93 -7.25 10.32
N ALA A 198 -3.73 -6.14 11.03
CA ALA A 198 -4.83 -5.34 11.57
C ALA A 198 -5.77 -4.83 10.46
N MET A 199 -5.23 -4.35 9.33
CA MET A 199 -6.04 -3.94 8.18
C MET A 199 -6.88 -5.11 7.64
N LEU A 200 -6.28 -6.29 7.47
CA LEU A 200 -6.95 -7.48 6.94
C LEU A 200 -8.07 -7.97 7.87
N GLU A 201 -7.84 -7.97 9.17
CA GLU A 201 -8.84 -8.41 10.14
C GLU A 201 -10.02 -7.44 10.24
N ASN A 202 -9.72 -6.14 10.35
CA ASN A 202 -10.77 -5.13 10.51
C ASN A 202 -11.55 -4.89 9.21
N ALA A 203 -10.97 -5.11 8.04
CA ALA A 203 -11.65 -5.02 6.76
C ALA A 203 -12.91 -5.92 6.72
N LYS A 204 -12.88 -7.05 7.40
CA LYS A 204 -14.01 -7.99 7.49
C LYS A 204 -15.27 -7.36 8.13
N ALA A 205 -15.09 -6.44 9.08
CA ALA A 205 -16.20 -5.73 9.71
C ALA A 205 -16.99 -4.86 8.72
N TYR A 206 -16.35 -4.47 7.60
CA TYR A 206 -16.97 -3.72 6.50
C TYR A 206 -17.41 -4.64 5.33
N GLY A 207 -17.40 -5.95 5.53
CA GLY A 207 -17.70 -6.92 4.47
C GLY A 207 -16.63 -6.99 3.36
N ILE A 208 -15.44 -6.42 3.61
CA ILE A 208 -14.32 -6.45 2.68
C ILE A 208 -13.50 -7.70 2.98
N THR A 209 -13.41 -8.61 2.00
CA THR A 209 -12.62 -9.84 2.10
C THR A 209 -11.45 -9.80 1.12
N THR A 210 -10.51 -10.71 1.30
CA THR A 210 -9.33 -10.78 0.43
C THR A 210 -9.67 -11.24 -0.99
N ILE A 211 -8.96 -10.68 -1.96
CA ILE A 211 -9.00 -11.15 -3.35
C ILE A 211 -8.18 -12.43 -3.50
N THR A 212 -8.56 -13.26 -4.47
CA THR A 212 -7.81 -14.46 -4.81
C THR A 212 -6.92 -14.18 -6.02
N ILE A 213 -5.61 -14.33 -5.83
CA ILE A 213 -4.62 -14.18 -6.89
C ILE A 213 -3.89 -15.50 -7.06
N SER A 214 -3.75 -15.99 -8.28
CA SER A 214 -2.98 -17.21 -8.56
C SER A 214 -2.33 -17.17 -9.94
N SER A 215 -1.48 -18.18 -10.24
CA SER A 215 -0.98 -18.34 -11.59
C SER A 215 -2.12 -18.64 -12.56
N TYR A 216 -1.99 -18.22 -13.82
CA TYR A 216 -2.99 -18.49 -14.85
C TYR A 216 -3.31 -20.00 -14.98
N ARG A 217 -2.28 -20.84 -14.90
CA ARG A 217 -2.45 -22.31 -14.91
C ARG A 217 -3.29 -22.80 -13.73
N THR A 218 -3.08 -22.27 -12.53
CA THR A 218 -3.90 -22.62 -11.36
C THR A 218 -5.33 -22.14 -11.51
N ALA A 219 -5.52 -20.93 -12.06
CA ALA A 219 -6.85 -20.40 -12.35
C ALA A 219 -7.62 -21.24 -13.35
N CYS A 220 -6.97 -21.71 -14.44
CA CYS A 220 -7.56 -22.66 -15.40
C CYS A 220 -7.96 -23.97 -14.72
N ARG A 221 -7.06 -24.55 -13.93
CA ARG A 221 -7.33 -25.80 -13.19
C ARG A 221 -8.52 -25.68 -12.26
N ASN A 222 -8.70 -24.50 -11.66
CA ASN A 222 -9.81 -24.22 -10.75
C ASN A 222 -11.07 -23.68 -11.47
N GLY A 223 -11.07 -23.60 -12.80
CA GLY A 223 -12.24 -23.23 -13.60
C GLY A 223 -12.66 -21.76 -13.56
N TRP A 224 -11.77 -20.83 -13.12
CA TRP A 224 -12.10 -19.40 -13.04
C TRP A 224 -11.14 -18.49 -13.80
N ALA A 225 -10.24 -19.04 -14.60
CA ALA A 225 -9.31 -18.23 -15.41
C ALA A 225 -10.08 -17.29 -16.35
N PRO A 226 -9.65 -16.03 -16.49
CA PRO A 226 -10.17 -15.15 -17.51
C PRO A 226 -9.76 -15.64 -18.92
N ALA A 227 -10.39 -15.09 -19.95
CA ALA A 227 -9.99 -15.38 -21.33
C ALA A 227 -8.50 -15.06 -21.54
N PRO A 228 -7.76 -15.87 -22.32
CA PRO A 228 -6.35 -15.63 -22.57
C PRO A 228 -6.09 -14.26 -23.22
N THR A 229 -5.06 -13.55 -22.74
CA THR A 229 -4.64 -12.24 -23.25
C THR A 229 -3.30 -12.28 -23.98
N ASN A 230 -2.62 -13.43 -23.99
CA ASN A 230 -1.34 -13.62 -24.68
C ASN A 230 -1.16 -15.10 -25.07
N ALA A 231 -0.15 -15.36 -25.93
CA ALA A 231 0.11 -16.69 -26.46
C ALA A 231 0.42 -17.76 -25.39
N TYR A 232 1.07 -17.37 -24.27
CA TYR A 232 1.36 -18.30 -23.18
C TYR A 232 0.09 -18.71 -22.43
N GLN A 233 -0.81 -17.76 -22.19
CA GLN A 233 -2.11 -18.04 -21.58
C GLN A 233 -2.97 -18.90 -22.53
N GLN A 234 -2.95 -18.64 -23.83
CA GLN A 234 -3.65 -19.43 -24.82
C GLN A 234 -3.17 -20.89 -24.81
N ALA A 235 -1.86 -21.11 -24.82
CA ALA A 235 -1.30 -22.47 -24.76
C ALA A 235 -1.72 -23.24 -23.48
N ILE A 236 -1.73 -22.55 -22.32
CA ILE A 236 -2.19 -23.13 -21.06
C ILE A 236 -3.70 -23.45 -21.13
N TRP A 237 -4.48 -22.54 -21.69
CA TRP A 237 -5.92 -22.69 -21.83
C TRP A 237 -6.29 -23.90 -22.69
N ASP A 238 -5.59 -24.09 -23.82
CA ASP A 238 -5.82 -25.20 -24.74
C ASP A 238 -5.35 -26.58 -24.16
N GLU A 239 -4.30 -26.53 -23.31
CA GLU A 239 -3.83 -27.72 -22.58
C GLU A 239 -4.83 -28.17 -21.49
N MET A 240 -5.64 -27.25 -20.95
CA MET A 240 -6.53 -27.48 -19.80
C MET A 240 -7.99 -27.75 -20.18
N LYS A 241 -8.37 -27.60 -21.45
CA LYS A 241 -9.67 -27.96 -21.99
C LYS A 241 -9.71 -29.46 -22.32
#